data_1b7fc81a11e942c3136ac89c34f4e38d
#
_entry.id   1b7fc81a11e942c3136ac89c34f4e38d
#
_cell.length_a   1.000
_cell.length_b   1.000
_cell.length_c   1.000
_cell.angle_alpha   90.00
_cell.angle_beta   90.00
_cell.angle_gamma   90.00
#
_symmetry.space_group_name_H-M   'P 1'
#
loop_
_entity.id
_entity.type
_entity.pdbx_description
1 polymer ?
#
loop_
_entity_poly.entity_id
_entity_poly.type
_entity_poly.pdbx_seq_one_letter_code
_entity_poly.pdbx_strand_id
1 'polypeptide(L)'
;DNRKEMKKARRHRALYNVILVAVHALGVGAIVGLSVALYFSQDKIEMQAKYQNQMESVYAKAYYNLLDGVNDVDTTMAKLSVANSEEKQEALLYEIWCASTLIEEYLATFENQDEGVRTAVKFVNQLGDYSLYLAGKLSRGESLDDNDRETLRKMRPMADALKESLKKVGTDLDGGKLFLEEDGVLESFASAFSTFSEPDFNYPEMIYDGPFSDALETRVAKGLE
;
A
#
# COMPACT_ATOMS: atom_id res chain seq x y z
N ASP A 1 -25.18 83.42 -17.83
CA ASP A 1 -23.98 82.55 -17.71
C ASP A 1 -23.95 81.78 -16.41
N ASN A 2 -24.27 82.36 -15.28
CA ASN A 2 -24.21 81.75 -13.94
C ASN A 2 -25.12 80.56 -13.79
N ARG A 3 -26.24 80.44 -14.52
CA ARG A 3 -27.14 79.28 -14.48
C ARG A 3 -26.54 78.02 -15.17
N LYS A 4 -25.72 78.18 -16.17
CA LYS A 4 -25.07 77.11 -16.91
C LYS A 4 -23.91 76.49 -16.05
N GLU A 5 -23.16 77.39 -15.40
CA GLU A 5 -22.07 76.96 -14.50
C GLU A 5 -22.60 76.20 -13.27
N MET A 6 -23.69 76.65 -12.66
CA MET A 6 -24.30 75.91 -11.54
C MET A 6 -24.88 74.59 -11.97
N LYS A 7 -25.44 74.41 -13.16
CA LYS A 7 -25.90 73.14 -13.69
C LYS A 7 -24.73 72.15 -13.94
N LYS A 8 -23.60 72.66 -14.44
CA LYS A 8 -22.38 71.88 -14.68
C LYS A 8 -21.76 71.37 -13.35
N ALA A 9 -21.67 72.26 -12.34
CA ALA A 9 -21.19 71.92 -11.03
C ALA A 9 -22.08 70.85 -10.32
N ARG A 10 -23.41 70.95 -10.46
CA ARG A 10 -24.31 69.88 -9.92
C ARG A 10 -24.16 68.54 -10.62
N ARG A 11 -23.95 68.53 -11.96
CA ARG A 11 -23.68 67.32 -12.73
C ARG A 11 -22.36 66.65 -12.30
N HIS A 12 -21.31 67.45 -12.10
CA HIS A 12 -20.03 66.92 -11.62
C HIS A 12 -20.12 66.30 -10.21
N ARG A 13 -20.83 66.95 -9.28
CA ARG A 13 -21.09 66.40 -7.94
C ARG A 13 -21.92 65.15 -8.00
N ALA A 14 -22.96 65.09 -8.81
CA ALA A 14 -23.77 63.88 -8.96
C ALA A 14 -22.96 62.71 -9.54
N LEU A 15 -22.13 62.98 -10.57
CA LEU A 15 -21.25 62.01 -11.18
C LEU A 15 -20.21 61.48 -10.16
N TYR A 16 -19.60 62.39 -9.39
CA TYR A 16 -18.64 62.02 -8.34
C TYR A 16 -19.28 61.11 -7.27
N ASN A 17 -20.47 61.45 -6.80
CA ASN A 17 -21.20 60.63 -5.82
C ASN A 17 -21.56 59.24 -6.39
N VAL A 18 -21.95 59.13 -7.66
CA VAL A 18 -22.23 57.86 -8.32
C VAL A 18 -20.96 57.00 -8.43
N ILE A 19 -19.83 57.58 -8.81
CA ILE A 19 -18.54 56.90 -8.87
C ILE A 19 -18.11 56.42 -7.47
N LEU A 20 -18.27 57.29 -6.46
CA LEU A 20 -17.92 56.95 -5.08
C LEU A 20 -18.73 55.76 -4.58
N VAL A 21 -20.04 55.74 -4.79
CA VAL A 21 -20.93 54.62 -4.43
C VAL A 21 -20.55 53.36 -5.20
N ALA A 22 -20.27 53.45 -6.49
CA ALA A 22 -19.86 52.32 -7.31
C ALA A 22 -18.54 51.70 -6.81
N VAL A 23 -17.54 52.52 -6.46
CA VAL A 23 -16.26 52.05 -5.89
C VAL A 23 -16.46 51.35 -4.55
N HIS A 24 -17.32 51.91 -3.67
CA HIS A 24 -17.62 51.25 -2.38
C HIS A 24 -18.36 49.93 -2.58
N ALA A 25 -19.33 49.88 -3.49
CA ALA A 25 -20.07 48.66 -3.81
C ALA A 25 -19.14 47.55 -4.36
N LEU A 26 -18.21 47.90 -5.25
CA LEU A 26 -17.20 46.98 -5.76
C LEU A 26 -16.24 46.50 -4.65
N GLY A 27 -15.81 47.41 -3.76
CA GLY A 27 -14.97 47.09 -2.62
C GLY A 27 -15.63 46.08 -1.66
N VAL A 28 -16.90 46.32 -1.30
CA VAL A 28 -17.68 45.41 -0.47
C VAL A 28 -17.89 44.06 -1.17
N GLY A 29 -18.20 44.08 -2.47
CA GLY A 29 -18.34 42.85 -3.26
C GLY A 29 -17.05 42.01 -3.32
N ALA A 30 -15.91 42.67 -3.47
CA ALA A 30 -14.60 42.02 -3.46
C ALA A 30 -14.28 41.38 -2.07
N ILE A 31 -14.56 42.09 -0.97
CA ILE A 31 -14.35 41.57 0.38
C ILE A 31 -15.24 40.36 0.65
N VAL A 32 -16.51 40.43 0.28
CA VAL A 32 -17.42 39.27 0.44
C VAL A 32 -16.97 38.10 -0.41
N GLY A 33 -16.59 38.32 -1.67
CA GLY A 33 -16.09 37.28 -2.56
C GLY A 33 -14.82 36.62 -2.05
N LEU A 34 -13.85 37.39 -1.54
CA LEU A 34 -12.65 36.88 -0.92
C LEU A 34 -12.94 36.09 0.37
N SER A 35 -13.85 36.56 1.22
CA SER A 35 -14.24 35.86 2.45
C SER A 35 -14.88 34.50 2.15
N VAL A 36 -15.74 34.43 1.13
CA VAL A 36 -16.36 33.19 0.68
C VAL A 36 -15.31 32.24 0.08
N ALA A 37 -14.39 32.77 -0.73
CA ALA A 37 -13.30 31.96 -1.30
C ALA A 37 -12.37 31.39 -0.21
N LEU A 38 -12.04 32.18 0.80
CA LEU A 38 -11.24 31.73 1.96
C LEU A 38 -11.96 30.66 2.77
N TYR A 39 -13.27 30.83 3.00
CA TYR A 39 -14.07 29.84 3.72
C TYR A 39 -14.05 28.47 3.03
N PHE A 40 -14.33 28.42 1.72
CA PHE A 40 -14.26 27.19 0.94
C PHE A 40 -12.84 26.62 0.81
N SER A 41 -11.82 27.48 0.87
CA SER A 41 -10.42 27.04 0.87
C SER A 41 -10.04 26.35 2.19
N GLN A 42 -10.53 26.83 3.34
CA GLN A 42 -10.29 26.21 4.65
C GLN A 42 -10.93 24.84 4.75
N ASP A 43 -12.17 24.69 4.30
CA ASP A 43 -12.85 23.38 4.28
C ASP A 43 -12.09 22.33 3.46
N LYS A 44 -11.52 22.75 2.32
CA LYS A 44 -10.69 21.84 1.50
C LYS A 44 -9.40 21.45 2.19
N ILE A 45 -8.73 22.39 2.86
CA ILE A 45 -7.48 22.13 3.59
C ILE A 45 -7.73 21.17 4.77
N GLU A 46 -8.81 21.39 5.54
CA GLU A 46 -9.17 20.51 6.65
C GLU A 46 -9.55 19.09 6.15
N MET A 47 -10.29 19.00 5.06
CA MET A 47 -10.67 17.73 4.45
C MET A 47 -9.43 16.99 3.93
N GLN A 48 -8.50 17.68 3.29
CA GLN A 48 -7.25 17.10 2.80
C GLN A 48 -6.36 16.62 3.95
N ALA A 49 -6.20 17.41 5.00
CA ALA A 49 -5.45 17.01 6.20
C ALA A 49 -6.07 15.79 6.88
N LYS A 50 -7.41 15.74 6.99
CA LYS A 50 -8.12 14.58 7.54
C LYS A 50 -7.92 13.33 6.68
N TYR A 51 -7.94 13.47 5.36
CA TYR A 51 -7.72 12.37 4.42
C TYR A 51 -6.29 11.83 4.52
N GLN A 52 -5.28 12.73 4.58
CA GLN A 52 -3.88 12.36 4.78
C GLN A 52 -3.68 11.60 6.10
N ASN A 53 -4.22 12.08 7.21
CA ASN A 53 -4.12 11.42 8.51
C ASN A 53 -4.79 10.03 8.51
N GLN A 54 -5.89 9.86 7.76
CA GLN A 54 -6.54 8.55 7.62
C GLN A 54 -5.69 7.58 6.80
N MET A 55 -5.12 8.04 5.67
CA MET A 55 -4.23 7.22 4.84
C MET A 55 -2.96 6.84 5.59
N GLU A 56 -2.34 7.77 6.32
CA GLU A 56 -1.21 7.52 7.21
C GLU A 56 -1.52 6.39 8.20
N SER A 57 -2.67 6.47 8.86
CA SER A 57 -3.10 5.45 9.82
C SER A 57 -3.31 4.07 9.16
N VAL A 58 -3.84 4.03 7.93
CA VAL A 58 -4.04 2.77 7.17
C VAL A 58 -2.70 2.16 6.80
N TYR A 59 -1.79 2.94 6.22
CA TYR A 59 -0.46 2.45 5.83
C TYR A 59 0.38 2.04 7.03
N ALA A 60 0.39 2.81 8.11
CA ALA A 60 1.10 2.45 9.33
C ALA A 60 0.59 1.13 9.91
N LYS A 61 -0.74 0.96 10.00
CA LYS A 61 -1.33 -0.29 10.47
C LYS A 61 -0.97 -1.47 9.57
N ALA A 62 -1.07 -1.31 8.25
CA ALA A 62 -0.71 -2.36 7.30
C ALA A 62 0.76 -2.74 7.42
N TYR A 63 1.66 -1.75 7.55
CA TYR A 63 3.10 -1.97 7.73
C TYR A 63 3.40 -2.78 9.00
N TYR A 64 2.87 -2.38 10.16
CA TYR A 64 3.16 -3.09 11.42
C TYR A 64 2.59 -4.50 11.42
N ASN A 65 1.39 -4.72 10.89
CA ASN A 65 0.83 -6.05 10.75
C ASN A 65 1.63 -6.93 9.78
N LEU A 66 2.13 -6.34 8.69
CA LEU A 66 3.02 -7.00 7.74
C LEU A 66 4.34 -7.40 8.41
N LEU A 67 4.95 -6.51 9.18
CA LEU A 67 6.18 -6.78 9.92
C LEU A 67 6.00 -7.91 10.96
N ASP A 68 4.89 -7.90 11.69
CA ASP A 68 4.55 -8.94 12.66
C ASP A 68 4.35 -10.29 11.95
N GLY A 69 3.59 -10.31 10.85
CA GLY A 69 3.38 -11.54 10.06
C GLY A 69 4.67 -12.15 9.52
N VAL A 70 5.59 -11.31 9.01
CA VAL A 70 6.90 -11.78 8.51
C VAL A 70 7.78 -12.30 9.64
N ASN A 71 7.74 -11.68 10.82
CA ASN A 71 8.44 -12.19 11.99
C ASN A 71 7.87 -13.54 12.48
N ASP A 72 6.56 -13.71 12.38
CA ASP A 72 5.89 -14.97 12.71
C ASP A 72 6.28 -16.08 11.74
N VAL A 73 6.31 -15.80 10.43
CA VAL A 73 6.81 -16.75 9.42
C VAL A 73 8.25 -17.16 9.69
N ASP A 74 9.17 -16.21 9.88
CA ASP A 74 10.58 -16.48 10.16
C ASP A 74 10.73 -17.39 11.40
N THR A 75 10.04 -17.04 12.50
CA THR A 75 10.06 -17.79 13.74
C THR A 75 9.49 -19.21 13.56
N THR A 76 8.38 -19.33 12.81
CA THR A 76 7.70 -20.61 12.59
C THR A 76 8.50 -21.52 11.66
N MET A 77 9.13 -20.98 10.61
CA MET A 77 10.07 -21.72 9.76
C MET A 77 11.28 -22.21 10.55
N ALA A 78 11.81 -21.41 11.49
CA ALA A 78 12.89 -21.85 12.36
C ALA A 78 12.46 -23.00 13.27
N LYS A 79 11.26 -22.96 13.86
CA LYS A 79 10.69 -24.05 14.66
C LYS A 79 10.46 -25.31 13.83
N LEU A 80 9.95 -25.15 12.60
CA LEU A 80 9.68 -26.25 11.68
C LEU A 80 10.95 -27.00 11.33
N SER A 81 12.08 -26.33 11.16
CA SER A 81 13.37 -26.91 10.80
C SER A 81 13.91 -27.89 11.88
N VAL A 82 13.44 -27.79 13.14
CA VAL A 82 13.86 -28.61 14.27
C VAL A 82 12.73 -29.47 14.83
N ALA A 83 11.53 -29.39 14.26
CA ALA A 83 10.39 -30.17 14.71
C ALA A 83 10.54 -31.67 14.32
N ASN A 84 10.40 -32.58 15.31
CA ASN A 84 10.62 -34.01 15.11
C ASN A 84 9.31 -34.80 15.00
N SER A 85 8.15 -34.25 15.39
CA SER A 85 6.87 -34.94 15.25
C SER A 85 6.09 -34.42 14.06
N GLU A 86 5.45 -35.30 13.30
CA GLU A 86 4.63 -34.97 12.15
C GLU A 86 3.47 -34.05 12.55
N GLU A 87 2.82 -34.30 13.68
CA GLU A 87 1.76 -33.45 14.23
C GLU A 87 2.24 -32.01 14.47
N LYS A 88 3.46 -31.86 15.01
CA LYS A 88 4.03 -30.50 15.23
C LYS A 88 4.42 -29.86 13.93
N GLN A 89 4.96 -30.62 12.97
CA GLN A 89 5.27 -30.10 11.63
C GLN A 89 4.01 -29.65 10.91
N GLU A 90 2.93 -30.44 10.94
CA GLU A 90 1.64 -30.10 10.37
C GLU A 90 1.10 -28.78 10.95
N ALA A 91 1.07 -28.64 12.28
CA ALA A 91 0.61 -27.44 12.95
C ALA A 91 1.42 -26.20 12.54
N LEU A 92 2.76 -26.31 12.48
CA LEU A 92 3.64 -25.20 12.07
C LEU A 92 3.46 -24.83 10.61
N LEU A 93 3.19 -25.79 9.72
CA LEU A 93 2.91 -25.52 8.32
C LEU A 93 1.58 -24.77 8.14
N TYR A 94 0.55 -25.12 8.92
CA TYR A 94 -0.69 -24.33 8.94
C TYR A 94 -0.48 -22.92 9.49
N GLU A 95 0.38 -22.74 10.51
CA GLU A 95 0.76 -21.42 11.02
C GLU A 95 1.43 -20.59 9.93
N ILE A 96 2.35 -21.16 9.14
CA ILE A 96 3.00 -20.45 8.01
C ILE A 96 1.99 -20.08 6.95
N TRP A 97 1.09 -21.00 6.57
CA TRP A 97 0.04 -20.70 5.60
C TRP A 97 -0.85 -19.54 6.05
N CYS A 98 -1.33 -19.55 7.29
CA CYS A 98 -2.16 -18.47 7.83
C CYS A 98 -1.41 -17.13 7.83
N ALA A 99 -0.16 -17.12 8.29
CA ALA A 99 0.66 -15.92 8.31
C ALA A 99 0.93 -15.40 6.89
N SER A 100 1.22 -16.28 5.92
CA SER A 100 1.43 -15.91 4.51
C SER A 100 0.19 -15.24 3.92
N THR A 101 -1.01 -15.77 4.18
CA THR A 101 -2.27 -15.16 3.71
C THR A 101 -2.46 -13.74 4.25
N LEU A 102 -2.12 -13.50 5.53
CA LEU A 102 -2.18 -12.16 6.12
C LEU A 102 -1.13 -11.22 5.53
N ILE A 103 0.09 -11.71 5.32
CA ILE A 103 1.18 -10.94 4.70
C ILE A 103 0.77 -10.50 3.28
N GLU A 104 0.19 -11.40 2.49
CA GLU A 104 -0.30 -11.12 1.14
C GLU A 104 -1.35 -9.99 1.15
N GLU A 105 -2.34 -10.06 2.04
CA GLU A 105 -3.38 -9.03 2.19
C GLU A 105 -2.77 -7.66 2.50
N TYR A 106 -1.79 -7.61 3.41
CA TYR A 106 -1.16 -6.35 3.77
C TYR A 106 -0.18 -5.84 2.71
N LEU A 107 0.57 -6.71 2.02
CA LEU A 107 1.41 -6.31 0.89
C LEU A 107 0.60 -5.70 -0.24
N ALA A 108 -0.59 -6.22 -0.52
CA ALA A 108 -1.49 -5.67 -1.54
C ALA A 108 -1.87 -4.20 -1.28
N THR A 109 -1.84 -3.74 -0.02
CA THR A 109 -2.05 -2.33 0.33
C THR A 109 -0.96 -1.42 -0.26
N PHE A 110 0.24 -1.94 -0.50
CA PHE A 110 1.41 -1.21 -1.02
C PHE A 110 1.70 -1.50 -2.49
N GLU A 111 0.86 -2.29 -3.15
CA GLU A 111 1.03 -2.64 -4.55
C GLU A 111 0.74 -1.43 -5.46
N ASN A 112 1.81 -0.90 -6.08
CA ASN A 112 1.78 0.25 -6.97
C ASN A 112 2.35 -0.04 -8.37
N GLN A 113 2.28 -1.28 -8.85
CA GLN A 113 2.91 -1.78 -10.08
C GLN A 113 4.44 -1.96 -10.00
N ASP A 114 5.05 -1.79 -8.82
CA ASP A 114 6.45 -2.10 -8.62
C ASP A 114 6.71 -3.61 -8.73
N GLU A 115 7.75 -3.97 -9.51
CA GLU A 115 8.05 -5.38 -9.79
C GLU A 115 8.55 -6.11 -8.54
N GLY A 116 9.32 -5.44 -7.69
CA GLY A 116 9.84 -6.04 -6.46
C GLY A 116 8.72 -6.36 -5.46
N VAL A 117 7.76 -5.45 -5.30
CA VAL A 117 6.59 -5.69 -4.43
C VAL A 117 5.73 -6.83 -4.99
N ARG A 118 5.47 -6.87 -6.30
CA ARG A 118 4.74 -7.98 -6.93
C ARG A 118 5.46 -9.32 -6.78
N THR A 119 6.78 -9.34 -6.92
CA THR A 119 7.59 -10.53 -6.70
C THR A 119 7.51 -11.00 -5.25
N ALA A 120 7.48 -10.07 -4.28
CA ALA A 120 7.28 -10.40 -2.88
C ALA A 120 5.89 -11.00 -2.62
N VAL A 121 4.83 -10.44 -3.19
CA VAL A 121 3.46 -10.99 -3.13
C VAL A 121 3.44 -12.40 -3.69
N LYS A 122 4.00 -12.61 -4.89
CA LYS A 122 4.10 -13.93 -5.52
C LYS A 122 4.84 -14.94 -4.64
N PHE A 123 5.97 -14.55 -4.06
CA PHE A 123 6.74 -15.39 -3.14
C PHE A 123 5.91 -15.80 -1.92
N VAL A 124 5.23 -14.84 -1.28
CA VAL A 124 4.44 -15.11 -0.07
C VAL A 124 3.28 -16.05 -0.36
N ASN A 125 2.60 -15.84 -1.50
CA ASN A 125 1.54 -16.74 -1.96
C ASN A 125 2.08 -18.16 -2.16
N GLN A 126 3.21 -18.33 -2.85
CA GLN A 126 3.86 -19.63 -3.06
C GLN A 126 4.31 -20.30 -1.75
N LEU A 127 4.81 -19.51 -0.79
CA LEU A 127 5.17 -20.03 0.53
C LEU A 127 3.95 -20.56 1.28
N GLY A 128 2.85 -19.81 1.25
CA GLY A 128 1.57 -20.20 1.85
C GLY A 128 1.02 -21.49 1.23
N ASP A 129 0.90 -21.51 -0.09
CA ASP A 129 0.36 -22.67 -0.83
C ASP A 129 1.21 -23.93 -0.62
N TYR A 130 2.53 -23.79 -0.67
CA TYR A 130 3.41 -24.92 -0.45
C TYR A 130 3.31 -25.45 0.99
N SER A 131 3.20 -24.54 1.96
CA SER A 131 3.01 -24.94 3.37
C SER A 131 1.69 -25.66 3.57
N LEU A 132 0.59 -25.18 2.96
CA LEU A 132 -0.71 -25.87 3.00
C LEU A 132 -0.66 -27.24 2.33
N TYR A 133 0.01 -27.35 1.18
CA TYR A 133 0.22 -28.64 0.51
C TYR A 133 0.94 -29.65 1.41
N LEU A 134 2.04 -29.23 2.06
CA LEU A 134 2.81 -30.10 2.95
C LEU A 134 2.02 -30.48 4.22
N ALA A 135 1.27 -29.53 4.79
CA ALA A 135 0.36 -29.84 5.91
C ALA A 135 -0.67 -30.89 5.51
N GLY A 136 -1.28 -30.76 4.31
CA GLY A 136 -2.18 -31.76 3.76
C GLY A 136 -1.52 -33.10 3.48
N LYS A 137 -0.24 -33.15 3.12
CA LYS A 137 0.55 -34.36 2.96
C LYS A 137 0.68 -35.08 4.31
N LEU A 138 1.05 -34.36 5.36
CA LEU A 138 1.17 -34.89 6.72
C LEU A 138 -0.17 -35.40 7.29
N SER A 139 -1.26 -34.64 7.08
CA SER A 139 -2.60 -35.00 7.56
C SER A 139 -3.14 -36.30 6.91
N ARG A 140 -2.61 -36.68 5.74
CA ARG A 140 -2.89 -37.99 5.10
C ARG A 140 -2.00 -39.12 5.60
N GLY A 141 -1.10 -38.86 6.57
CA GLY A 141 -0.16 -39.84 7.10
C GLY A 141 1.08 -40.07 6.21
N GLU A 142 1.36 -39.11 5.30
CA GLU A 142 2.56 -39.09 4.47
C GLU A 142 3.62 -38.26 5.18
N SER A 143 4.89 -38.68 5.20
CA SER A 143 5.99 -37.90 5.79
C SER A 143 6.56 -36.92 4.79
N LEU A 144 7.18 -35.83 5.29
CA LEU A 144 7.95 -34.89 4.44
C LEU A 144 9.22 -35.62 3.94
N ASP A 145 9.40 -35.63 2.63
CA ASP A 145 10.61 -36.17 2.01
C ASP A 145 11.77 -35.16 1.97
N ASP A 146 12.92 -35.58 1.46
CA ASP A 146 14.11 -34.73 1.40
C ASP A 146 13.94 -33.53 0.46
N ASN A 147 13.13 -33.68 -0.63
CA ASN A 147 12.83 -32.61 -1.55
C ASN A 147 11.93 -31.53 -0.91
N ASP A 148 10.95 -31.96 -0.13
CA ASP A 148 10.08 -31.07 0.65
C ASP A 148 10.90 -30.19 1.60
N ARG A 149 11.82 -30.84 2.34
CA ARG A 149 12.70 -30.19 3.30
C ARG A 149 13.68 -29.22 2.61
N GLU A 150 14.23 -29.63 1.47
CA GLU A 150 15.14 -28.81 0.68
C GLU A 150 14.43 -27.59 0.09
N THR A 151 13.20 -27.73 -0.39
CA THR A 151 12.38 -26.63 -0.90
C THR A 151 12.10 -25.60 0.20
N LEU A 152 11.66 -26.04 1.38
CA LEU A 152 11.47 -25.16 2.54
C LEU A 152 12.78 -24.45 2.92
N ARG A 153 13.92 -25.16 2.87
CA ARG A 153 15.22 -24.58 3.16
C ARG A 153 15.60 -23.48 2.16
N LYS A 154 15.26 -23.65 0.88
CA LYS A 154 15.50 -22.66 -0.17
C LYS A 154 14.56 -21.44 -0.08
N MET A 155 13.36 -21.61 0.47
CA MET A 155 12.43 -20.49 0.69
C MET A 155 12.87 -19.55 1.82
N ARG A 156 13.62 -20.04 2.79
CA ARG A 156 14.02 -19.26 3.96
C ARG A 156 14.82 -17.98 3.63
N PRO A 157 15.83 -17.98 2.76
CA PRO A 157 16.53 -16.75 2.37
C PRO A 157 15.62 -15.69 1.77
N MET A 158 14.54 -16.09 1.09
CA MET A 158 13.55 -15.15 0.55
C MET A 158 12.71 -14.52 1.66
N ALA A 159 12.31 -15.30 2.67
CA ALA A 159 11.65 -14.77 3.85
C ALA A 159 12.56 -13.78 4.62
N ASP A 160 13.85 -14.08 4.74
CA ASP A 160 14.85 -13.18 5.32
C ASP A 160 14.98 -11.89 4.49
N ALA A 161 15.01 -11.98 3.16
CA ALA A 161 15.08 -10.83 2.25
C ALA A 161 13.82 -9.94 2.38
N LEU A 162 12.64 -10.53 2.50
CA LEU A 162 11.38 -9.83 2.75
C LEU A 162 11.46 -9.02 4.06
N LYS A 163 11.93 -9.66 5.13
CA LYS A 163 12.13 -9.02 6.43
C LYS A 163 13.10 -7.85 6.36
N GLU A 164 14.23 -7.99 5.68
CA GLU A 164 15.21 -6.92 5.51
C GLU A 164 14.66 -5.76 4.66
N SER A 165 13.86 -6.04 3.64
CA SER A 165 13.18 -4.98 2.86
C SER A 165 12.21 -4.19 3.74
N LEU A 166 11.43 -4.86 4.58
CA LEU A 166 10.52 -4.19 5.53
C LEU A 166 11.26 -3.35 6.56
N LYS A 167 12.42 -3.79 7.06
CA LYS A 167 13.23 -2.98 7.98
C LYS A 167 13.71 -1.67 7.34
N LYS A 168 14.02 -1.68 6.05
CA LYS A 168 14.39 -0.44 5.32
C LYS A 168 13.22 0.54 5.30
N VAL A 169 12.00 0.06 4.98
CA VAL A 169 10.78 0.86 5.05
C VAL A 169 10.56 1.44 6.45
N GLY A 170 10.76 0.63 7.51
CA GLY A 170 10.61 1.07 8.90
C GLY A 170 11.52 2.22 9.28
N THR A 171 12.74 2.25 8.76
CA THR A 171 13.69 3.34 8.99
C THR A 171 13.17 4.68 8.44
N ASP A 172 12.49 4.64 7.29
CA ASP A 172 11.91 5.82 6.65
C ASP A 172 10.63 6.26 7.38
N LEU A 173 9.82 5.31 7.87
CA LEU A 173 8.64 5.54 8.70
C LEU A 173 8.99 6.27 10.01
N ASP A 174 9.96 5.76 10.76
CA ASP A 174 10.40 6.34 12.04
C ASP A 174 10.99 7.76 11.87
N GLY A 175 11.51 8.07 10.67
CA GLY A 175 11.96 9.41 10.30
C GLY A 175 10.84 10.42 10.05
N GLY A 176 9.58 10.01 10.03
CA GLY A 176 8.41 10.85 9.76
C GLY A 176 8.36 11.43 8.34
N LYS A 177 9.21 10.95 7.44
CA LYS A 177 9.35 11.46 6.07
C LYS A 177 8.29 10.96 5.12
N LEU A 178 7.75 9.77 5.38
CA LEU A 178 6.89 9.03 4.46
C LEU A 178 5.51 9.66 4.25
N PHE A 179 5.05 10.45 5.20
CA PHE A 179 3.70 11.03 5.16
C PHE A 179 3.67 12.49 4.69
N LEU A 180 4.84 13.05 4.37
CA LEU A 180 4.95 14.44 3.89
C LEU A 180 4.72 14.56 2.37
N GLU A 181 4.85 13.47 1.63
CA GLU A 181 4.66 13.39 0.18
C GLU A 181 3.50 12.44 -0.15
N GLU A 182 2.71 12.79 -1.17
CA GLU A 182 1.46 12.09 -1.52
C GLU A 182 1.68 10.59 -1.84
N ASP A 183 2.85 10.24 -2.38
CA ASP A 183 3.24 8.87 -2.75
C ASP A 183 4.44 8.32 -1.93
N GLY A 184 4.90 9.03 -0.91
CA GLY A 184 6.16 8.73 -0.20
C GLY A 184 6.22 7.32 0.39
N VAL A 185 5.09 6.80 0.90
CA VAL A 185 5.01 5.43 1.42
C VAL A 185 5.20 4.41 0.31
N LEU A 186 4.53 4.57 -0.82
CA LEU A 186 4.62 3.65 -1.96
C LEU A 186 6.01 3.69 -2.60
N GLU A 187 6.62 4.86 -2.70
CA GLU A 187 7.99 5.03 -3.18
C GLU A 187 9.03 4.37 -2.26
N SER A 188 8.84 4.45 -0.94
CA SER A 188 9.70 3.77 0.03
C SER A 188 9.59 2.25 -0.08
N PHE A 189 8.38 1.72 -0.26
CA PHE A 189 8.18 0.29 -0.54
C PHE A 189 8.86 -0.10 -1.85
N ALA A 190 8.62 0.59 -2.95
CA ALA A 190 9.24 0.32 -4.23
C ALA A 190 10.79 0.34 -4.13
N SER A 191 11.35 1.35 -3.47
CA SER A 191 12.80 1.44 -3.23
C SER A 191 13.33 0.29 -2.38
N ALA A 192 12.67 -0.04 -1.28
CA ALA A 192 13.08 -1.11 -0.37
C ALA A 192 13.00 -2.50 -1.01
N PHE A 193 12.04 -2.72 -1.91
CA PHE A 193 11.81 -3.98 -2.60
C PHE A 193 12.50 -4.05 -3.97
N SER A 194 13.16 -2.99 -4.45
CA SER A 194 13.82 -2.94 -5.77
C SER A 194 14.83 -4.05 -6.02
N THR A 195 15.39 -4.64 -4.96
CA THR A 195 16.34 -5.76 -5.04
C THR A 195 15.68 -7.12 -4.79
N PHE A 196 14.37 -7.14 -4.51
CA PHE A 196 13.64 -8.37 -4.32
C PHE A 196 13.33 -8.98 -5.69
N SER A 197 13.98 -10.09 -6.01
CA SER A 197 13.88 -10.75 -7.30
C SER A 197 13.35 -12.17 -7.16
N GLU A 198 12.85 -12.73 -8.24
CA GLU A 198 12.43 -14.13 -8.26
C GLU A 198 13.58 -15.05 -7.81
N PRO A 199 13.27 -16.09 -7.02
CA PRO A 199 14.26 -17.03 -6.57
C PRO A 199 14.81 -17.86 -7.74
N ASP A 200 16.10 -18.16 -7.70
CA ASP A 200 16.79 -19.01 -8.69
C ASP A 200 16.51 -20.52 -8.43
N PHE A 201 15.25 -20.88 -8.17
CA PHE A 201 14.81 -22.25 -8.08
C PHE A 201 13.33 -22.39 -8.48
N ASN A 202 13.01 -23.49 -9.16
CA ASN A 202 11.63 -23.79 -9.51
C ASN A 202 10.88 -24.28 -8.28
N TYR A 203 9.79 -23.61 -7.94
CA TYR A 203 8.79 -24.15 -7.04
C TYR A 203 8.13 -25.37 -7.72
N PRO A 204 7.72 -26.38 -6.95
CA PRO A 204 6.83 -27.41 -7.50
C PRO A 204 5.61 -26.69 -8.11
N GLU A 205 5.33 -26.94 -9.40
CA GLU A 205 4.12 -26.40 -10.02
C GLU A 205 2.91 -26.94 -9.27
N MET A 206 2.36 -26.09 -8.42
CA MET A 206 1.13 -26.39 -7.73
C MET A 206 0.00 -26.02 -8.66
N ILE A 207 -0.85 -27.00 -9.00
CA ILE A 207 -2.09 -26.75 -9.75
C ILE A 207 -3.06 -26.10 -8.76
N TYR A 208 -2.93 -24.80 -8.60
CA TYR A 208 -3.81 -23.99 -7.79
C TYR A 208 -4.60 -23.05 -8.71
N ASP A 209 -5.93 -23.00 -8.55
CA ASP A 209 -6.80 -22.13 -9.33
C ASP A 209 -6.84 -20.68 -8.81
N GLY A 210 -5.85 -20.26 -8.04
CA GLY A 210 -5.75 -18.89 -7.52
C GLY A 210 -5.30 -17.86 -8.57
N PRO A 211 -5.58 -16.56 -8.34
CA PRO A 211 -5.30 -15.50 -9.32
C PRO A 211 -3.81 -15.28 -9.62
N PHE A 212 -2.90 -15.82 -8.81
CA PHE A 212 -1.44 -15.74 -8.96
C PHE A 212 -0.79 -17.07 -9.33
N SER A 213 -1.55 -18.04 -9.80
CA SER A 213 -1.03 -19.33 -10.21
C SER A 213 -0.28 -19.22 -11.53
N ASP A 214 1.00 -19.65 -11.57
CA ASP A 214 1.79 -19.78 -12.81
C ASP A 214 1.12 -20.70 -13.85
N ALA A 215 0.21 -21.58 -13.41
CA ALA A 215 -0.59 -22.42 -14.29
C ALA A 215 -1.57 -21.62 -15.17
N LEU A 216 -1.91 -20.38 -14.81
CA LEU A 216 -2.75 -19.53 -15.66
C LEU A 216 -1.95 -18.93 -16.84
N GLU A 217 -0.67 -18.66 -16.66
CA GLU A 217 0.20 -18.14 -17.73
C GLU A 217 0.51 -19.21 -18.79
N THR A 218 0.50 -20.48 -18.42
CA THR A 218 0.78 -21.62 -19.32
C THR A 218 -0.46 -22.21 -19.98
N ARG A 219 -1.67 -21.82 -19.57
CA ARG A 219 -2.92 -22.27 -20.22
C ARG A 219 -3.09 -21.57 -21.57
N VAL A 220 -2.48 -22.13 -22.60
CA VAL A 220 -2.90 -21.87 -23.98
C VAL A 220 -4.35 -22.30 -24.11
N ALA A 221 -5.26 -21.36 -24.40
CA ALA A 221 -6.63 -21.66 -24.73
C ALA A 221 -6.62 -22.69 -25.89
N LYS A 222 -6.86 -23.96 -25.57
CA LYS A 222 -7.12 -24.97 -26.62
C LYS A 222 -8.45 -24.60 -27.23
N GLY A 223 -8.36 -24.22 -28.51
CA GLY A 223 -9.40 -23.60 -29.27
C GLY A 223 -10.71 -24.30 -29.20
N LEU A 224 -11.73 -23.51 -29.30
CA LEU A 224 -13.00 -23.82 -29.92
C LEU A 224 -12.70 -24.10 -31.39
N GLU A 225 -12.56 -25.38 -31.74
CA GLU A 225 -12.79 -25.86 -33.13
C GLU A 225 -14.29 -26.10 -33.31
#